data_95d6b16e3a3705ba16f4ab27ae5a2e0b
#
_entry.id   95d6b16e3a3705ba16f4ab27ae5a2e0b
#
_cell.length_a   1.000
_cell.length_b   1.000
_cell.length_c   1.000
_cell.angle_alpha   90.00
_cell.angle_beta   90.00
_cell.angle_gamma   90.00
#
_symmetry.space_group_name_H-M   'P 1'
#
loop_
_entity.id
_entity.type
_entity.pdbx_description
1 polymer ?
#
loop_
_entity_poly.entity_id
_entity_poly.type
_entity_poly.pdbx_seq_one_letter_code
_entity_poly.pdbx_strand_id
1 'polypeptide(L)'
;MARAIRKALILYGISALVLSSISFAQAGATAQVKGTVDKVLEILRDPALKVPDKAEARRKKLKEVIYPRFDFSEMAKRSLGVHWGKRTPQEREEFVKLFADLLEQSYYKKLESYTDEEILYTKEQVEDKFGLVVTKIVSQKENIDIPIEYKLLRQDAQWRVYDVVIEGVSMVSNYRSQFNRIIETSSYAELVKRMRVKQEDEALGTVPTPKQKK
;
A
#
# COMPACT_ATOMS: atom_id res chain seq x y z
N MET A 1 -63.01 64.88 -11.21
CA MET A 1 -61.92 64.66 -10.23
C MET A 1 -61.77 63.17 -9.98
N ALA A 2 -60.83 62.50 -10.57
CA ALA A 2 -60.56 61.08 -10.28
C ALA A 2 -59.06 60.85 -10.42
N ARG A 3 -58.40 60.58 -9.31
CA ARG A 3 -56.96 60.27 -9.25
C ARG A 3 -56.75 58.78 -9.58
N ALA A 4 -56.04 58.52 -10.66
CA ALA A 4 -55.56 57.19 -11.02
C ALA A 4 -54.36 56.79 -10.15
N ILE A 5 -54.45 55.68 -9.44
CA ILE A 5 -53.36 55.06 -8.68
C ILE A 5 -52.75 53.98 -9.58
N ARG A 6 -51.53 54.21 -10.05
CA ARG A 6 -50.72 53.20 -10.77
C ARG A 6 -50.08 52.26 -9.73
N LYS A 7 -50.47 50.98 -9.74
CA LYS A 7 -49.78 49.92 -9.01
C LYS A 7 -48.62 49.45 -9.87
N ALA A 8 -47.41 49.70 -9.42
CA ALA A 8 -46.19 49.09 -9.99
C ALA A 8 -46.03 47.68 -9.44
N LEU A 9 -46.09 46.65 -10.29
CA LEU A 9 -45.72 45.27 -9.98
C LEU A 9 -44.19 45.16 -10.08
N ILE A 10 -43.52 44.98 -8.94
CA ILE A 10 -42.13 44.61 -8.88
C ILE A 10 -42.04 43.09 -9.01
N LEU A 11 -41.61 42.57 -10.17
CA LEU A 11 -41.25 41.19 -10.39
C LEU A 11 -39.88 40.96 -9.76
N TYR A 12 -39.84 40.29 -8.62
CA TYR A 12 -38.59 39.71 -8.07
C TYR A 12 -38.26 38.42 -8.84
N GLY A 13 -37.31 38.51 -9.76
CA GLY A 13 -36.74 37.36 -10.41
C GLY A 13 -35.79 36.65 -9.45
N ILE A 14 -36.22 35.53 -8.85
CA ILE A 14 -35.37 34.62 -8.09
C ILE A 14 -34.56 33.82 -9.11
N SER A 15 -33.33 34.25 -9.37
CA SER A 15 -32.35 33.47 -10.12
C SER A 15 -31.84 32.35 -9.22
N ALA A 16 -32.38 31.14 -9.37
CA ALA A 16 -31.87 29.95 -8.72
C ALA A 16 -30.52 29.58 -9.33
N LEU A 17 -29.46 29.91 -8.63
CA LEU A 17 -28.11 29.50 -8.96
C LEU A 17 -27.99 27.97 -8.67
N VAL A 18 -28.17 27.16 -9.71
CA VAL A 18 -27.95 25.71 -9.61
C VAL A 18 -26.44 25.51 -9.49
N LEU A 19 -25.95 25.38 -8.26
CA LEU A 19 -24.60 24.89 -7.97
C LEU A 19 -24.54 23.41 -8.37
N SER A 20 -24.13 23.18 -9.63
CA SER A 20 -23.76 21.84 -10.08
C SER A 20 -22.55 21.39 -9.27
N SER A 21 -22.79 20.57 -8.24
CA SER A 21 -21.73 19.87 -7.51
C SER A 21 -21.02 18.95 -8.50
N ILE A 22 -19.86 19.36 -8.98
CA ILE A 22 -18.96 18.48 -9.73
C ILE A 22 -18.47 17.43 -8.73
N SER A 23 -19.17 16.30 -8.64
CA SER A 23 -18.65 15.12 -7.97
C SER A 23 -17.44 14.66 -8.76
N PHE A 24 -16.25 15.00 -8.31
CA PHE A 24 -15.04 14.32 -8.77
C PHE A 24 -15.21 12.85 -8.39
N ALA A 25 -15.51 12.02 -9.38
CA ALA A 25 -15.54 10.58 -9.19
C ALA A 25 -14.17 10.15 -8.65
N GLN A 26 -14.14 9.78 -7.39
CA GLN A 26 -12.91 9.32 -6.73
C GLN A 26 -12.42 8.08 -7.45
N ALA A 27 -11.14 8.08 -7.82
CA ALA A 27 -10.52 6.94 -8.50
C ALA A 27 -10.70 5.66 -7.67
N GLY A 28 -11.20 4.59 -8.30
CA GLY A 28 -11.42 3.29 -7.67
C GLY A 28 -10.14 2.70 -7.09
N ALA A 29 -10.27 1.64 -6.31
CA ALA A 29 -9.15 0.98 -5.66
C ALA A 29 -8.12 0.48 -6.69
N THR A 30 -8.59 -0.17 -7.76
CA THR A 30 -7.74 -0.64 -8.86
C THR A 30 -6.99 0.50 -9.54
N ALA A 31 -7.65 1.61 -9.83
CA ALA A 31 -7.01 2.75 -10.49
C ALA A 31 -5.88 3.34 -9.63
N GLN A 32 -6.08 3.39 -8.31
CA GLN A 32 -5.06 3.89 -7.39
C GLN A 32 -3.89 2.92 -7.20
N VAL A 33 -4.14 1.61 -7.12
CA VAL A 33 -3.08 0.58 -7.09
C VAL A 33 -2.31 0.61 -8.42
N LYS A 34 -3.03 0.59 -9.55
CA LYS A 34 -2.43 0.66 -10.88
C LYS A 34 -1.53 1.88 -11.06
N GLY A 35 -2.00 3.06 -10.69
CA GLY A 35 -1.19 4.28 -10.81
C GLY A 35 0.07 4.26 -9.96
N THR A 36 0.09 3.52 -8.83
CA THR A 36 1.31 3.30 -8.04
C THR A 36 2.23 2.29 -8.74
N VAL A 37 1.68 1.17 -9.20
CA VAL A 37 2.43 0.13 -9.92
C VAL A 37 3.06 0.69 -11.19
N ASP A 38 2.31 1.44 -12.00
CA ASP A 38 2.83 2.03 -13.24
C ASP A 38 4.06 2.93 -12.97
N LYS A 39 4.01 3.77 -11.91
CA LYS A 39 5.16 4.60 -11.49
C LYS A 39 6.36 3.77 -11.01
N VAL A 40 6.10 2.67 -10.28
CA VAL A 40 7.16 1.74 -9.86
C VAL A 40 7.83 1.13 -11.08
N LEU A 41 7.05 0.66 -12.07
CA LEU A 41 7.58 0.10 -13.30
C LEU A 41 8.35 1.10 -14.13
N GLU A 42 7.89 2.36 -14.19
CA GLU A 42 8.61 3.45 -14.85
C GLU A 42 10.01 3.64 -14.23
N ILE A 43 10.11 3.68 -12.90
CA ILE A 43 11.40 3.81 -12.19
C ILE A 43 12.28 2.58 -12.44
N LEU A 44 11.73 1.36 -12.41
CA LEU A 44 12.50 0.13 -12.63
C LEU A 44 13.00 -0.01 -14.07
N ARG A 45 12.26 0.53 -15.03
CA ARG A 45 12.61 0.49 -16.46
C ARG A 45 13.54 1.63 -16.91
N ASP A 46 13.69 2.68 -16.10
CA ASP A 46 14.52 3.84 -16.43
C ASP A 46 16.01 3.44 -16.57
N PRO A 47 16.60 3.50 -17.78
CA PRO A 47 18.00 3.13 -17.98
C PRO A 47 18.96 3.98 -17.18
N ALA A 48 18.61 5.26 -16.91
CA ALA A 48 19.46 6.17 -16.14
C ALA A 48 19.54 5.78 -14.65
N LEU A 49 18.57 5.00 -14.16
CA LEU A 49 18.52 4.51 -12.78
C LEU A 49 19.03 3.06 -12.64
N LYS A 50 19.25 2.33 -13.75
CA LYS A 50 19.70 0.91 -13.71
C LYS A 50 21.21 0.78 -13.43
N VAL A 51 21.98 1.85 -13.55
CA VAL A 51 23.43 1.81 -13.31
C VAL A 51 23.73 1.65 -11.81
N PRO A 52 24.78 0.91 -11.41
CA PRO A 52 25.09 0.61 -10.02
C PRO A 52 25.17 1.84 -9.11
N ASP A 53 25.79 2.91 -9.58
CA ASP A 53 25.97 4.17 -8.84
C ASP A 53 24.65 4.90 -8.53
N LYS A 54 23.54 4.48 -9.13
CA LYS A 54 22.21 5.04 -8.91
C LYS A 54 21.29 4.16 -8.07
N ALA A 55 21.79 3.05 -7.53
CA ALA A 55 20.98 2.12 -6.73
C ALA A 55 20.26 2.82 -5.56
N GLU A 56 20.96 3.66 -4.80
CA GLU A 56 20.36 4.43 -3.70
C GLU A 56 19.33 5.45 -4.20
N ALA A 57 19.60 6.15 -5.28
CA ALA A 57 18.68 7.11 -5.88
C ALA A 57 17.40 6.38 -6.38
N ARG A 58 17.55 5.20 -6.99
CA ARG A 58 16.44 4.35 -7.43
C ARG A 58 15.62 3.88 -6.24
N ARG A 59 16.28 3.36 -5.18
CA ARG A 59 15.62 2.93 -3.95
C ARG A 59 14.80 4.05 -3.30
N LYS A 60 15.37 5.25 -3.21
CA LYS A 60 14.68 6.42 -2.68
C LYS A 60 13.44 6.76 -3.49
N LYS A 61 13.54 6.80 -4.84
CA LYS A 61 12.39 7.07 -5.71
C LYS A 61 11.29 6.00 -5.56
N LEU A 62 11.64 4.73 -5.49
CA LEU A 62 10.69 3.65 -5.24
C LEU A 62 9.99 3.82 -3.90
N LYS A 63 10.73 4.17 -2.84
CA LYS A 63 10.18 4.45 -1.52
C LYS A 63 9.18 5.61 -1.55
N GLU A 64 9.50 6.71 -2.20
CA GLU A 64 8.62 7.89 -2.36
C GLU A 64 7.30 7.55 -3.07
N VAL A 65 7.30 6.59 -3.98
CA VAL A 65 6.10 6.13 -4.69
C VAL A 65 5.30 5.11 -3.89
N ILE A 66 5.98 4.17 -3.24
CA ILE A 66 5.34 3.02 -2.56
C ILE A 66 4.77 3.42 -1.20
N TYR A 67 5.53 4.15 -0.38
CA TYR A 67 5.17 4.44 1.01
C TYR A 67 3.80 5.13 1.18
N PRO A 68 3.42 6.12 0.34
CA PRO A 68 2.09 6.72 0.45
C PRO A 68 0.94 5.76 0.14
N ARG A 69 1.19 4.66 -0.58
CA ARG A 69 0.17 3.65 -0.92
C ARG A 69 -0.03 2.62 0.18
N PHE A 70 0.91 2.45 1.11
CA PHE A 70 0.84 1.46 2.17
C PHE A 70 0.44 2.08 3.51
N ASP A 71 -0.38 1.38 4.27
CA ASP A 71 -0.66 1.69 5.68
C ASP A 71 0.22 0.84 6.59
N PHE A 72 1.48 1.24 6.74
CA PHE A 72 2.42 0.53 7.58
C PHE A 72 1.98 0.46 9.05
N SER A 73 1.20 1.42 9.53
CA SER A 73 0.65 1.41 10.88
C SER A 73 -0.36 0.28 11.07
N GLU A 74 -1.32 0.14 10.15
CA GLU A 74 -2.31 -0.94 10.21
C GLU A 74 -1.65 -2.31 9.93
N MET A 75 -0.67 -2.38 9.03
CA MET A 75 0.13 -3.59 8.79
C MET A 75 0.88 -4.03 10.05
N ALA A 76 1.60 -3.13 10.71
CA ALA A 76 2.34 -3.37 11.94
C ALA A 76 1.41 -3.80 13.09
N LYS A 77 0.30 -3.08 13.27
CA LYS A 77 -0.72 -3.42 14.26
C LYS A 77 -1.25 -4.84 14.08
N ARG A 78 -1.59 -5.22 12.83
CA ARG A 78 -2.08 -6.56 12.50
C ARG A 78 -1.02 -7.63 12.65
N SER A 79 0.24 -7.32 12.36
CA SER A 79 1.37 -8.26 12.51
C SER A 79 1.75 -8.51 13.97
N LEU A 80 1.57 -7.54 14.88
CA LEU A 80 1.71 -7.78 16.32
C LEU A 80 0.48 -8.45 16.96
N GLY A 81 -0.69 -8.32 16.32
CA GLY A 81 -1.93 -8.95 16.81
C GLY A 81 -2.24 -8.60 18.26
N VAL A 82 -2.39 -9.61 19.11
CA VAL A 82 -2.74 -9.45 20.55
C VAL A 82 -1.68 -8.69 21.36
N HIS A 83 -0.45 -8.64 20.87
CA HIS A 83 0.64 -7.96 21.57
C HIS A 83 0.61 -6.45 21.34
N TRP A 84 -0.10 -5.93 20.33
CA TRP A 84 -0.18 -4.51 20.02
C TRP A 84 -0.79 -3.69 21.16
N GLY A 85 -1.87 -4.21 21.76
CA GLY A 85 -2.55 -3.55 22.86
C GLY A 85 -1.69 -3.31 24.10
N LYS A 86 -0.64 -4.14 24.27
CA LYS A 86 0.30 -4.07 25.40
C LYS A 86 1.46 -3.11 25.16
N ARG A 87 1.52 -2.42 24.00
CA ARG A 87 2.61 -1.51 23.64
C ARG A 87 2.26 -0.08 23.94
N THR A 88 3.24 0.68 24.43
CA THR A 88 3.12 2.13 24.61
C THR A 88 3.03 2.82 23.23
N PRO A 89 2.58 4.08 23.15
CA PRO A 89 2.58 4.83 21.90
C PRO A 89 3.97 4.89 21.25
N GLN A 90 5.03 5.08 22.03
CA GLN A 90 6.41 5.14 21.57
C GLN A 90 6.88 3.80 20.99
N GLU A 91 6.58 2.68 21.68
CA GLU A 91 6.90 1.35 21.18
C GLU A 91 6.16 1.03 19.88
N ARG A 92 4.92 1.50 19.73
CA ARG A 92 4.15 1.34 18.50
C ARG A 92 4.75 2.11 17.34
N GLU A 93 5.12 3.37 17.56
CA GLU A 93 5.76 4.20 16.54
C GLU A 93 7.09 3.60 16.09
N GLU A 94 7.92 3.20 17.04
CA GLU A 94 9.18 2.50 16.74
C GLU A 94 8.95 1.21 15.95
N PHE A 95 7.99 0.38 16.39
CA PHE A 95 7.70 -0.88 15.72
C PHE A 95 7.20 -0.68 14.29
N VAL A 96 6.35 0.32 14.03
CA VAL A 96 5.90 0.67 12.68
C VAL A 96 7.08 0.97 11.76
N LYS A 97 8.05 1.75 12.25
CA LYS A 97 9.25 2.10 11.49
C LYS A 97 10.11 0.86 11.20
N LEU A 98 10.40 0.07 12.23
CA LEU A 98 11.16 -1.17 12.09
C LEU A 98 10.49 -2.17 11.14
N PHE A 99 9.15 -2.26 11.18
CA PHE A 99 8.40 -3.16 10.30
C PHE A 99 8.40 -2.68 8.86
N ALA A 100 8.26 -1.39 8.61
CA ALA A 100 8.36 -0.83 7.27
C ALA A 100 9.74 -1.10 6.65
N ASP A 101 10.82 -0.87 7.41
CA ASP A 101 12.19 -1.13 6.97
C ASP A 101 12.44 -2.64 6.75
N LEU A 102 11.88 -3.51 7.60
CA LEU A 102 11.94 -4.96 7.44
C LEU A 102 11.28 -5.41 6.12
N LEU A 103 10.12 -4.85 5.79
CA LEU A 103 9.43 -5.15 4.54
C LEU A 103 10.22 -4.64 3.33
N GLU A 104 10.72 -3.41 3.40
CA GLU A 104 11.56 -2.83 2.36
C GLU A 104 12.75 -3.76 2.05
N GLN A 105 13.54 -4.12 3.04
CA GLN A 105 14.70 -5.00 2.87
C GLN A 105 14.33 -6.38 2.33
N SER A 106 13.23 -6.96 2.81
CA SER A 106 12.80 -8.32 2.44
C SER A 106 12.30 -8.41 1.00
N TYR A 107 11.75 -7.31 0.46
CA TYR A 107 11.10 -7.33 -0.85
C TYR A 107 11.78 -6.47 -1.92
N TYR A 108 12.72 -5.58 -1.53
CA TYR A 108 13.40 -4.69 -2.47
C TYR A 108 14.11 -5.45 -3.59
N LYS A 109 14.90 -6.48 -3.27
CA LYS A 109 15.61 -7.29 -4.28
C LYS A 109 14.65 -7.98 -5.27
N LYS A 110 13.49 -8.43 -4.80
CA LYS A 110 12.45 -9.01 -5.66
C LYS A 110 11.82 -7.97 -6.58
N LEU A 111 11.63 -6.75 -6.06
CA LEU A 111 11.13 -5.65 -6.87
C LEU A 111 12.15 -5.25 -7.94
N GLU A 112 13.45 -5.22 -7.60
CA GLU A 112 14.52 -4.93 -8.54
C GLU A 112 14.70 -5.99 -9.64
N SER A 113 14.38 -7.25 -9.36
CA SER A 113 14.49 -8.34 -10.34
C SER A 113 13.36 -8.32 -11.37
N TYR A 114 12.35 -7.45 -11.23
CA TYR A 114 11.33 -7.26 -12.22
C TYR A 114 11.93 -6.74 -13.53
N THR A 115 11.56 -7.36 -14.65
CA THR A 115 12.06 -7.00 -15.99
C THR A 115 10.95 -6.59 -16.94
N ASP A 116 10.31 -7.56 -17.58
CA ASP A 116 9.36 -7.36 -18.69
C ASP A 116 8.00 -8.00 -18.43
N GLU A 117 7.75 -8.48 -17.22
CA GLU A 117 6.51 -9.15 -16.87
C GLU A 117 5.32 -8.21 -17.05
N GLU A 118 4.19 -8.77 -17.44
CA GLU A 118 2.93 -8.05 -17.53
C GLU A 118 2.16 -8.16 -16.23
N ILE A 119 1.49 -7.09 -15.83
CA ILE A 119 0.61 -7.08 -14.64
C ILE A 119 -0.83 -6.98 -15.09
N LEU A 120 -1.57 -8.08 -14.95
CA LEU A 120 -2.99 -8.17 -15.26
C LEU A 120 -3.81 -7.87 -14.02
N TYR A 121 -4.77 -6.93 -14.12
CA TYR A 121 -5.74 -6.60 -13.08
C TYR A 121 -7.01 -7.42 -13.34
N THR A 122 -7.26 -8.42 -12.51
CA THR A 122 -8.29 -9.43 -12.78
C THR A 122 -9.57 -9.24 -12.00
N LYS A 123 -9.50 -8.55 -10.83
CA LYS A 123 -10.68 -8.37 -9.98
C LYS A 123 -10.53 -7.16 -9.07
N GLU A 124 -11.67 -6.46 -8.86
CA GLU A 124 -11.85 -5.50 -7.77
C GLU A 124 -13.08 -5.88 -6.97
N GLN A 125 -12.98 -5.82 -5.65
CA GLN A 125 -14.12 -5.89 -4.73
C GLN A 125 -13.98 -4.75 -3.72
N VAL A 126 -15.07 -4.05 -3.48
CA VAL A 126 -15.15 -2.98 -2.47
C VAL A 126 -16.37 -3.25 -1.60
N GLU A 127 -16.15 -3.31 -0.30
CA GLU A 127 -17.17 -3.46 0.72
C GLU A 127 -16.91 -2.43 1.82
N ASP A 128 -17.79 -1.44 1.93
CA ASP A 128 -17.65 -0.30 2.83
C ASP A 128 -16.28 0.39 2.68
N LYS A 129 -15.44 0.29 3.71
CA LYS A 129 -14.08 0.85 3.73
C LYS A 129 -12.98 -0.16 3.35
N PHE A 130 -13.35 -1.39 3.05
CA PHE A 130 -12.41 -2.42 2.64
C PHE A 130 -12.42 -2.61 1.14
N GLY A 131 -11.23 -2.79 0.57
CA GLY A 131 -11.04 -3.08 -0.84
C GLY A 131 -10.13 -4.29 -1.03
N LEU A 132 -10.38 -5.00 -2.12
CA LEU A 132 -9.53 -6.06 -2.63
C LEU A 132 -9.27 -5.81 -4.10
N VAL A 133 -8.00 -5.71 -4.48
CA VAL A 133 -7.56 -5.69 -5.88
C VAL A 133 -6.72 -6.94 -6.12
N VAL A 134 -7.11 -7.72 -7.13
CA VAL A 134 -6.39 -8.94 -7.51
C VAL A 134 -5.67 -8.70 -8.81
N THR A 135 -4.39 -9.04 -8.83
CA THR A 135 -3.54 -8.98 -10.01
C THR A 135 -2.83 -10.30 -10.23
N LYS A 136 -2.27 -10.45 -11.43
CA LYS A 136 -1.34 -11.52 -11.77
C LYS A 136 -0.11 -10.91 -12.42
N ILE A 137 1.07 -11.33 -12.00
CA ILE A 137 2.31 -11.09 -12.74
C ILE A 137 2.51 -12.25 -13.67
N VAL A 138 2.57 -11.98 -14.97
CA VAL A 138 2.70 -13.03 -16.00
C VAL A 138 3.91 -12.76 -16.88
N SER A 139 4.63 -13.83 -17.25
CA SER A 139 5.68 -13.80 -18.25
C SER A 139 5.66 -15.12 -19.02
N GLN A 140 5.42 -15.04 -20.32
CA GLN A 140 5.44 -16.22 -21.18
C GLN A 140 6.86 -16.78 -21.37
N LYS A 141 7.88 -15.90 -21.40
CA LYS A 141 9.28 -16.30 -21.55
C LYS A 141 9.78 -17.14 -20.37
N GLU A 142 9.36 -16.78 -19.15
CA GLU A 142 9.84 -17.38 -17.90
C GLU A 142 8.82 -18.33 -17.28
N ASN A 143 7.67 -18.53 -17.92
CA ASN A 143 6.55 -19.33 -17.41
C ASN A 143 6.11 -18.90 -16.01
N ILE A 144 6.02 -17.57 -15.81
CA ILE A 144 5.58 -16.96 -14.54
C ILE A 144 4.08 -16.72 -14.60
N ASP A 145 3.35 -17.15 -13.56
CA ASP A 145 1.96 -16.80 -13.25
C ASP A 145 1.83 -16.66 -11.72
N ILE A 146 2.10 -15.45 -11.20
CA ILE A 146 2.10 -15.16 -9.78
C ILE A 146 0.88 -14.34 -9.44
N PRO A 147 -0.14 -14.90 -8.77
CA PRO A 147 -1.28 -14.14 -8.26
C PRO A 147 -0.87 -13.26 -7.07
N ILE A 148 -1.30 -12.00 -7.09
CA ILE A 148 -1.11 -11.04 -6.00
C ILE A 148 -2.44 -10.40 -5.66
N GLU A 149 -2.78 -10.41 -4.37
CA GLU A 149 -3.95 -9.71 -3.86
C GLU A 149 -3.48 -8.55 -2.97
N TYR A 150 -4.01 -7.37 -3.25
CA TYR A 150 -3.83 -6.18 -2.40
C TYR A 150 -5.09 -5.99 -1.56
N LYS A 151 -4.96 -6.10 -0.23
CA LYS A 151 -6.04 -5.76 0.69
C LYS A 151 -5.91 -4.32 1.12
N LEU A 152 -6.96 -3.55 0.91
CA LEU A 152 -6.94 -2.10 1.05
C LEU A 152 -7.94 -1.63 2.10
N LEU A 153 -7.59 -0.54 2.76
CA LEU A 153 -8.44 0.21 3.66
C LEU A 153 -8.60 1.62 3.09
N ARG A 154 -9.86 2.09 2.98
CA ARG A 154 -10.14 3.45 2.56
C ARG A 154 -9.96 4.40 3.74
N GLN A 155 -9.08 5.37 3.57
CA GLN A 155 -8.85 6.48 4.48
C GLN A 155 -9.09 7.76 3.70
N ASP A 156 -10.17 8.47 4.04
CA ASP A 156 -10.66 9.62 3.28
C ASP A 156 -10.84 9.29 1.79
N ALA A 157 -10.09 9.96 0.92
CA ALA A 157 -10.10 9.76 -0.52
C ALA A 157 -9.07 8.73 -1.02
N GLN A 158 -8.29 8.10 -0.13
CA GLN A 158 -7.16 7.24 -0.49
C GLN A 158 -7.40 5.78 -0.11
N TRP A 159 -7.12 4.88 -1.04
CA TRP A 159 -7.01 3.46 -0.79
C TRP A 159 -5.58 3.12 -0.37
N ARG A 160 -5.40 2.62 0.86
CA ARG A 160 -4.09 2.22 1.39
C ARG A 160 -4.02 0.71 1.61
N VAL A 161 -2.92 0.12 1.17
CA VAL A 161 -2.67 -1.32 1.30
C VAL A 161 -2.30 -1.63 2.75
N TYR A 162 -3.05 -2.53 3.39
CA TYR A 162 -2.73 -3.03 4.73
C TYR A 162 -2.30 -4.50 4.75
N ASP A 163 -2.39 -5.21 3.64
CA ASP A 163 -1.84 -6.56 3.46
C ASP A 163 -1.65 -6.87 1.98
N VAL A 164 -0.63 -7.63 1.67
CA VAL A 164 -0.39 -8.20 0.35
C VAL A 164 -0.36 -9.71 0.48
N VAL A 165 -1.13 -10.39 -0.36
CA VAL A 165 -1.15 -11.86 -0.43
C VAL A 165 -0.47 -12.27 -1.74
N ILE A 166 0.62 -13.00 -1.64
CA ILE A 166 1.40 -13.49 -2.78
C ILE A 166 1.27 -15.01 -2.82
N GLU A 167 0.77 -15.57 -3.92
CA GLU A 167 0.52 -17.02 -4.05
C GLU A 167 -0.26 -17.61 -2.87
N GLY A 168 -1.28 -16.89 -2.38
CA GLY A 168 -2.10 -17.29 -1.25
C GLY A 168 -1.48 -17.05 0.13
N VAL A 169 -0.25 -16.54 0.22
CA VAL A 169 0.44 -16.28 1.49
C VAL A 169 0.35 -14.81 1.86
N SER A 170 -0.42 -14.49 2.91
CA SER A 170 -0.52 -13.13 3.46
C SER A 170 0.78 -12.72 4.16
N MET A 171 1.36 -11.58 3.76
CA MET A 171 2.56 -11.02 4.38
C MET A 171 2.32 -10.72 5.86
N VAL A 172 1.24 -10.04 6.18
CA VAL A 172 0.91 -9.68 7.57
C VAL A 172 0.69 -10.90 8.44
N SER A 173 -0.03 -11.92 7.95
CA SER A 173 -0.26 -13.16 8.72
C SER A 173 1.02 -13.97 8.90
N ASN A 174 1.89 -14.00 7.90
CA ASN A 174 3.19 -14.66 7.99
C ASN A 174 4.07 -14.02 9.08
N TYR A 175 4.19 -12.69 9.06
CA TYR A 175 4.93 -11.97 10.11
C TYR A 175 4.27 -12.09 11.48
N ARG A 176 2.93 -12.11 11.56
CA ARG A 176 2.22 -12.31 12.84
C ARG A 176 2.63 -13.63 13.48
N SER A 177 2.66 -14.70 12.72
CA SER A 177 3.06 -16.02 13.22
C SER A 177 4.50 -16.05 13.72
N GLN A 178 5.42 -15.39 12.98
CA GLN A 178 6.83 -15.28 13.37
C GLN A 178 7.01 -14.43 14.62
N PHE A 179 6.38 -13.25 14.68
CA PHE A 179 6.50 -12.33 15.81
C PHE A 179 5.88 -12.92 17.08
N ASN A 180 4.70 -13.53 16.97
CA ASN A 180 4.07 -14.21 18.08
C ASN A 180 4.99 -15.28 18.67
N ARG A 181 5.60 -16.13 17.82
CA ARG A 181 6.55 -17.15 18.27
C ARG A 181 7.72 -16.56 19.04
N ILE A 182 8.33 -15.47 18.51
CA ILE A 182 9.48 -14.83 19.17
C ILE A 182 9.05 -14.23 20.52
N ILE A 183 7.90 -13.57 20.58
CA ILE A 183 7.43 -12.93 21.81
C ILE A 183 7.08 -13.98 22.86
N GLU A 184 6.46 -15.09 22.48
CA GLU A 184 6.07 -16.17 23.39
C GLU A 184 7.27 -16.96 23.90
N THR A 185 8.26 -17.21 23.05
CA THR A 185 9.46 -17.98 23.45
C THR A 185 10.56 -17.11 24.09
N SER A 186 10.48 -15.81 23.94
CA SER A 186 11.49 -14.88 24.47
C SER A 186 10.82 -13.62 25.01
N SER A 187 10.73 -12.55 24.18
CA SER A 187 10.08 -11.29 24.58
C SER A 187 9.85 -10.36 23.39
N TYR A 188 9.06 -9.30 23.60
CA TYR A 188 8.95 -8.19 22.64
C TYR A 188 10.28 -7.45 22.46
N ALA A 189 11.05 -7.25 23.53
CA ALA A 189 12.36 -6.61 23.45
C ALA A 189 13.33 -7.41 22.56
N GLU A 190 13.29 -8.74 22.64
CA GLU A 190 14.10 -9.61 21.76
C GLU A 190 13.64 -9.51 20.30
N LEU A 191 12.32 -9.41 20.03
CA LEU A 191 11.82 -9.18 18.68
C LEU A 191 12.37 -7.87 18.11
N VAL A 192 12.25 -6.75 18.85
CA VAL A 192 12.75 -5.45 18.42
C VAL A 192 14.27 -5.47 18.20
N LYS A 193 15.01 -6.11 19.09
CA LYS A 193 16.46 -6.31 18.92
C LYS A 193 16.80 -7.03 17.62
N ARG A 194 16.12 -8.13 17.31
CA ARG A 194 16.32 -8.87 16.05
C ARG A 194 15.98 -8.05 14.82
N MET A 195 14.92 -7.24 14.89
CA MET A 195 14.55 -6.36 13.78
C MET A 195 15.60 -5.28 13.54
N ARG A 196 16.20 -4.69 14.59
CA ARG A 196 17.28 -3.72 14.49
C ARG A 196 18.56 -4.35 13.92
N VAL A 197 18.97 -5.52 14.42
CA VAL A 197 20.15 -6.25 13.91
C VAL A 197 19.96 -6.61 12.43
N LYS A 198 18.74 -6.96 12.00
CA LYS A 198 18.47 -7.23 10.59
C LYS A 198 18.58 -5.98 9.71
N GLN A 199 18.39 -4.79 10.28
CA GLN A 199 18.67 -3.53 9.61
C GLN A 199 20.19 -3.29 9.46
N GLU A 200 20.99 -3.73 10.45
CA GLU A 200 22.45 -3.56 10.46
C GLU A 200 23.13 -4.63 9.60
N ASP A 201 22.61 -5.87 9.60
CA ASP A 201 23.14 -6.99 8.82
C ASP A 201 22.25 -7.27 7.60
N GLU A 202 22.67 -6.86 6.41
CA GLU A 202 22.13 -7.34 5.12
C GLU A 202 22.14 -8.88 5.01
N ALA A 203 22.74 -9.55 5.98
CA ALA A 203 23.09 -10.96 5.98
C ALA A 203 22.04 -11.92 6.58
N LEU A 204 20.97 -11.46 7.22
CA LEU A 204 19.94 -12.36 7.75
C LEU A 204 18.83 -12.66 6.73
N GLY A 205 19.25 -12.98 5.51
CA GLY A 205 18.42 -13.49 4.43
C GLY A 205 17.80 -14.85 4.73
N THR A 206 16.80 -14.89 5.63
CA THR A 206 15.88 -16.02 5.74
C THR A 206 14.49 -15.55 6.12
N VAL A 207 13.87 -14.77 5.23
CA VAL A 207 12.43 -14.92 5.06
C VAL A 207 12.29 -16.17 4.18
N PRO A 208 11.53 -17.20 4.59
CA PRO A 208 11.20 -18.29 3.69
C PRO A 208 10.49 -17.68 2.49
N THR A 209 11.17 -17.63 1.36
CA THR A 209 10.53 -17.41 0.06
C THR A 209 9.53 -18.55 -0.08
N PRO A 210 8.27 -18.32 -0.48
CA PRO A 210 7.42 -19.40 -0.92
C PRO A 210 8.22 -20.24 -1.89
N LYS A 211 8.37 -21.54 -1.61
CA LYS A 211 9.14 -22.45 -2.46
C LYS A 211 8.48 -22.40 -3.83
N GLN A 212 9.19 -21.91 -4.84
CA GLN A 212 8.82 -22.16 -6.22
C GLN A 212 8.71 -23.67 -6.37
N LYS A 213 7.50 -24.18 -6.57
CA LYS A 213 7.31 -25.55 -7.02
C LYS A 213 7.90 -25.61 -8.41
N LYS A 214 8.97 -26.40 -8.55
CA LYS A 214 9.46 -26.84 -9.87
C LYS A 214 8.38 -27.66 -10.58
#